data_c614809398c2faebea69354f473f2981
#
_entry.id   c614809398c2faebea69354f473f2981
#
_cell.length_a   1.000
_cell.length_b   1.000
_cell.length_c   1.000
_cell.angle_alpha   90.00
_cell.angle_beta   90.00
_cell.angle_gamma   90.00
#
_symmetry.space_group_name_H-M   'P 1'
#
loop_
_entity.id
_entity.type
_entity.pdbx_description
1 polymer ?
#
loop_
_entity_poly.entity_id
_entity_poly.type
_entity_poly.pdbx_seq_one_letter_code
_entity_poly.pdbx_strand_id
1 'polypeptide(L)'
;MSLQDKNQESKIFRRVHNNNIMLTQKKEYTFPSPGEEELKYPPVIVGSGPAGIFCAWYLAKAGYRPLVLERGEEAHVRQKTVENFWKNGVLDPDSNVQLVKGCW
;
A
#
# COMPACT_ATOMS: atom_id res chain seq x y z
N MET A 1 -18.75 7.69 4.40
CA MET A 1 -19.96 7.14 3.77
C MET A 1 -20.15 7.79 2.41
N SER A 2 -20.18 7.02 1.36
CA SER A 2 -20.45 7.52 0.02
C SER A 2 -21.72 6.85 -0.52
N LEU A 3 -22.60 7.62 -1.11
CA LEU A 3 -23.82 7.14 -1.77
C LEU A 3 -23.57 7.07 -3.28
N GLN A 4 -24.26 6.17 -3.96
CA GLN A 4 -24.14 6.03 -5.41
C GLN A 4 -24.62 7.27 -6.19
N ASP A 5 -25.46 8.11 -5.57
CA ASP A 5 -25.98 9.33 -6.16
C ASP A 5 -25.52 10.55 -5.35
N LYS A 6 -24.66 11.38 -5.97
CA LYS A 6 -24.16 12.64 -5.39
C LYS A 6 -25.26 13.64 -5.00
N ASN A 7 -26.39 13.61 -5.71
CA ASN A 7 -27.53 14.49 -5.41
C ASN A 7 -28.22 14.11 -4.09
N GLN A 8 -28.19 12.82 -3.74
CA GLN A 8 -28.74 12.34 -2.46
C GLN A 8 -27.84 12.72 -1.29
N GLU A 9 -26.50 12.68 -1.46
CA GLU A 9 -25.55 13.12 -0.43
C GLU A 9 -25.78 14.57 -0.02
N SER A 10 -25.93 15.47 -0.99
CA SER A 10 -26.21 16.88 -0.74
C SER A 10 -27.53 17.14 -0.03
N LYS A 11 -28.58 16.36 -0.36
CA LYS A 11 -29.89 16.45 0.30
C LYS A 11 -29.82 15.96 1.74
N ILE A 12 -29.12 14.86 2.00
CA ILE A 12 -28.95 14.31 3.34
C ILE A 12 -28.12 15.27 4.20
N PHE A 13 -27.00 15.79 3.66
CA PHE A 13 -26.17 16.76 4.34
C PHE A 13 -26.95 17.99 4.82
N ARG A 14 -27.83 18.55 3.96
CA ARG A 14 -28.67 19.70 4.32
C ARG A 14 -29.69 19.41 5.41
N ARG A 15 -30.10 18.13 5.58
CA ARG A 15 -31.06 17.71 6.63
C ARG A 15 -30.37 17.42 7.96
N VAL A 16 -29.12 17.03 7.94
CA VAL A 16 -28.35 16.68 9.15
C VAL A 16 -27.58 17.90 9.61
N HIS A 17 -28.17 18.67 10.51
CA HIS A 17 -27.51 19.81 11.15
C HIS A 17 -26.52 19.32 12.23
N ASN A 18 -25.41 18.73 11.81
CA ASN A 18 -24.35 18.27 12.73
C ASN A 18 -23.01 18.90 12.34
N ASN A 19 -22.43 19.64 13.26
CA ASN A 19 -21.16 20.34 13.06
C ASN A 19 -19.95 19.43 12.80
N ASN A 20 -20.10 18.12 13.08
CA ASN A 20 -19.05 17.12 12.84
C ASN A 20 -19.15 16.48 11.45
N ILE A 21 -20.16 16.87 10.66
CA ILE A 21 -20.37 16.33 9.29
C ILE A 21 -20.10 17.47 8.31
N MET A 22 -19.13 17.28 7.44
CA MET A 22 -18.77 18.22 6.39
C MET A 22 -18.80 17.55 5.01
N LEU A 23 -19.21 18.33 4.00
CA LEU A 23 -19.05 17.92 2.62
C LEU A 23 -17.57 18.02 2.23
N THR A 24 -16.98 16.89 1.84
CA THR A 24 -15.62 16.86 1.34
C THR A 24 -15.62 16.71 -0.17
N GLN A 25 -14.78 17.50 -0.84
CA GLN A 25 -14.47 17.28 -2.24
C GLN A 25 -13.32 16.28 -2.35
N LYS A 26 -13.52 15.25 -3.17
CA LYS A 26 -12.45 14.30 -3.47
C LYS A 26 -11.35 15.03 -4.23
N LYS A 27 -10.23 15.27 -3.58
CA LYS A 27 -9.03 15.78 -4.26
C LYS A 27 -8.36 14.63 -4.98
N GLU A 28 -8.21 14.75 -6.29
CA GLU A 28 -7.39 13.83 -7.06
C GLU A 28 -5.92 14.18 -6.85
N TYR A 29 -5.15 13.17 -6.47
CA TYR A 29 -3.70 13.32 -6.35
C TYR A 29 -3.07 13.12 -7.73
N THR A 30 -2.32 14.12 -8.16
CA THR A 30 -1.51 14.02 -9.39
C THR A 30 -0.06 13.80 -9.01
N PHE A 31 0.55 12.79 -9.64
CA PHE A 31 1.98 12.52 -9.42
C PHE A 31 2.82 13.57 -10.11
N PRO A 32 3.93 13.99 -9.46
CA PRO A 32 4.89 14.88 -10.10
C PRO A 32 5.49 14.21 -11.35
N SER A 33 5.85 15.02 -12.31
CA SER A 33 6.61 14.54 -13.47
C SER A 33 7.97 14.01 -13.03
N PRO A 34 8.51 12.97 -13.71
CA PRO A 34 9.88 12.54 -13.46
C PRO A 34 10.86 13.68 -13.74
N GLY A 35 11.99 13.71 -13.02
CA GLY A 35 13.06 14.65 -13.25
C GLY A 35 13.74 14.44 -14.62
N GLU A 36 14.47 15.44 -15.07
CA GLU A 36 15.20 15.39 -16.34
C GLU A 36 16.60 14.78 -16.21
N GLU A 37 17.12 14.66 -14.98
CA GLU A 37 18.45 14.11 -14.74
C GLU A 37 18.44 12.58 -14.79
N GLU A 38 19.35 12.01 -15.55
CA GLU A 38 19.58 10.58 -15.58
C GLU A 38 20.31 10.12 -14.31
N LEU A 39 19.74 9.14 -13.64
CA LEU A 39 20.40 8.54 -12.48
C LEU A 39 21.55 7.64 -12.95
N LYS A 40 22.73 7.87 -12.42
CA LYS A 40 23.92 7.05 -12.69
C LYS A 40 23.76 5.60 -12.19
N TYR A 41 23.00 5.43 -11.13
CA TYR A 41 22.72 4.13 -10.52
C TYR A 41 21.21 3.93 -10.34
N PRO A 42 20.72 2.68 -10.37
CA PRO A 42 19.32 2.42 -10.10
C PRO A 42 18.95 2.82 -8.67
N PRO A 43 17.77 3.40 -8.46
CA PRO A 43 17.28 3.66 -7.11
C PRO A 43 17.08 2.35 -6.34
N VAL A 44 17.50 2.33 -5.08
CA VAL A 44 17.39 1.15 -4.21
C VAL A 44 16.26 1.37 -3.22
N ILE A 45 15.34 0.41 -3.15
CA ILE A 45 14.22 0.39 -2.22
C ILE A 45 14.47 -0.74 -1.22
N VAL A 46 14.49 -0.42 0.06
CA VAL A 46 14.67 -1.41 1.12
C VAL A 46 13.32 -1.78 1.72
N GLY A 47 12.94 -3.04 1.54
CA GLY A 47 11.69 -3.62 1.98
C GLY A 47 10.62 -3.67 0.88
N SER A 48 9.97 -4.84 0.74
CA SER A 48 8.87 -5.09 -0.17
C SER A 48 7.49 -5.03 0.50
N GLY A 49 7.36 -4.22 1.54
CA GLY A 49 6.08 -3.89 2.15
C GLY A 49 5.21 -3.02 1.22
N PRO A 50 3.98 -2.66 1.63
CA PRO A 50 3.09 -1.87 0.79
C PRO A 50 3.73 -0.60 0.22
N ALA A 51 4.42 0.16 1.06
CA ALA A 51 5.10 1.39 0.63
C ALA A 51 6.22 1.11 -0.39
N GLY A 52 7.03 0.06 -0.14
CA GLY A 52 8.13 -0.31 -1.04
C GLY A 52 7.63 -0.79 -2.39
N ILE A 53 6.57 -1.59 -2.42
CA ILE A 53 5.95 -2.07 -3.67
C ILE A 53 5.40 -0.90 -4.49
N PHE A 54 4.65 0.02 -3.87
CA PHE A 54 4.12 1.19 -4.56
C PHE A 54 5.22 2.12 -5.05
N CYS A 55 6.26 2.34 -4.25
CA CYS A 55 7.43 3.11 -4.65
C CYS A 55 8.12 2.49 -5.87
N ALA A 56 8.36 1.17 -5.85
CA ALA A 56 8.95 0.45 -6.98
C ALA A 56 8.10 0.57 -8.24
N TRP A 57 6.78 0.39 -8.11
CA TRP A 57 5.87 0.52 -9.23
C TRP A 57 5.89 1.91 -9.85
N TYR A 58 5.90 2.96 -9.00
CA TYR A 58 5.95 4.33 -9.49
C TYR A 58 7.26 4.68 -10.19
N LEU A 59 8.39 4.29 -9.60
CA LEU A 59 9.69 4.50 -10.21
C LEU A 59 9.81 3.74 -11.54
N ALA A 60 9.32 2.51 -11.60
CA ALA A 60 9.29 1.73 -12.83
C ALA A 60 8.41 2.39 -13.91
N LYS A 61 7.23 2.89 -13.52
CA LYS A 61 6.33 3.62 -14.41
C LYS A 61 6.93 4.93 -14.93
N ALA A 62 7.75 5.58 -14.12
CA ALA A 62 8.50 6.78 -14.52
C ALA A 62 9.73 6.49 -15.38
N GLY A 63 10.03 5.23 -15.70
CA GLY A 63 11.15 4.81 -16.54
C GLY A 63 12.43 4.46 -15.79
N TYR A 64 12.43 4.55 -14.46
CA TYR A 64 13.55 4.09 -13.64
C TYR A 64 13.54 2.56 -13.49
N ARG A 65 14.71 1.99 -13.19
CA ARG A 65 14.86 0.55 -12.90
C ARG A 65 15.16 0.35 -11.43
N PRO A 66 14.15 0.42 -10.54
CA PRO A 66 14.42 0.29 -9.12
C PRO A 66 14.87 -1.12 -8.76
N LEU A 67 15.82 -1.21 -7.83
CA LEU A 67 16.23 -2.45 -7.19
C LEU A 67 15.52 -2.54 -5.84
N VAL A 68 14.75 -3.59 -5.62
CA VAL A 68 14.07 -3.84 -4.36
C VAL A 68 14.82 -4.89 -3.56
N LEU A 69 15.24 -4.53 -2.36
CA LEU A 69 15.89 -5.43 -1.41
C LEU A 69 14.87 -5.86 -0.35
N GLU A 70 14.64 -7.16 -0.21
CA GLU A 70 13.75 -7.73 0.79
C GLU A 70 14.54 -8.67 1.69
N ARG A 71 14.38 -8.49 3.01
CA ARG A 71 15.02 -9.35 4.03
C ARG A 71 14.21 -10.62 4.30
N GLY A 72 12.89 -10.52 4.16
CA GLY A 72 11.99 -11.62 4.49
C GLY A 72 12.15 -12.82 3.56
N GLU A 73 11.80 -13.99 4.07
CA GLU A 73 11.76 -15.23 3.32
C GLU A 73 10.78 -15.17 2.15
N GLU A 74 11.00 -16.02 1.16
CA GLU A 74 10.05 -16.24 0.08
C GLU A 74 8.68 -16.69 0.62
N ALA A 75 7.61 -16.38 -0.11
CA ALA A 75 6.24 -16.56 0.37
C ALA A 75 5.94 -18.02 0.78
N HIS A 76 6.44 -19.00 0.03
CA HIS A 76 6.20 -20.42 0.33
C HIS A 76 6.97 -20.92 1.56
N VAL A 77 8.16 -20.37 1.85
CA VAL A 77 8.94 -20.68 3.06
C VAL A 77 8.25 -20.05 4.26
N ARG A 78 7.87 -18.78 4.15
CA ARG A 78 7.13 -18.06 5.19
C ARG A 78 5.81 -18.73 5.54
N GLN A 79 5.09 -19.26 4.58
CA GLN A 79 3.86 -20.01 4.84
C GLN A 79 4.11 -21.20 5.77
N LYS A 80 5.16 -21.97 5.52
CA LYS A 80 5.55 -23.11 6.38
C LYS A 80 5.92 -22.65 7.80
N THR A 81 6.64 -21.56 7.92
CA THR A 81 7.04 -20.98 9.21
C THR A 81 5.80 -20.54 10.01
N VAL A 82 4.83 -19.88 9.37
CA VAL A 82 3.57 -19.47 9.97
C VAL A 82 2.70 -20.67 10.36
N GLU A 83 2.59 -21.68 9.50
CA GLU A 83 1.86 -22.92 9.82
C GLU A 83 2.48 -23.65 11.01
N ASN A 84 3.80 -23.69 11.11
CA ASN A 84 4.52 -24.26 12.25
C ASN A 84 4.24 -23.48 13.55
N PHE A 85 4.17 -22.16 13.48
CA PHE A 85 3.77 -21.34 14.63
C PHE A 85 2.36 -21.70 15.11
N TRP A 86 1.41 -21.82 14.22
CA TRP A 86 0.01 -22.12 14.59
C TRP A 86 -0.18 -23.55 15.10
N LYS A 87 0.60 -24.51 14.59
CA LYS A 87 0.51 -25.91 15.03
C LYS A 87 1.29 -26.19 16.31
N ASN A 88 2.47 -25.60 16.43
CA ASN A 88 3.44 -25.97 17.46
C ASN A 88 3.78 -24.83 18.45
N GLY A 89 3.25 -23.62 18.22
CA GLY A 89 3.52 -22.44 19.05
C GLY A 89 4.96 -21.89 18.92
N VAL A 90 5.70 -22.33 17.91
CA VAL A 90 7.09 -21.88 17.70
C VAL A 90 7.06 -20.59 16.87
N LEU A 91 7.31 -19.45 17.52
CA LEU A 91 7.38 -18.14 16.89
C LEU A 91 8.80 -17.90 16.32
N ASP A 92 8.86 -17.61 15.03
CA ASP A 92 10.07 -17.05 14.41
C ASP A 92 9.96 -15.51 14.39
N PRO A 93 10.81 -14.78 15.14
CA PRO A 93 10.73 -13.33 15.21
C PRO A 93 11.06 -12.63 13.88
N ASP A 94 11.80 -13.29 12.99
CA ASP A 94 12.21 -12.75 11.71
C ASP A 94 11.22 -13.06 10.57
N SER A 95 10.29 -13.99 10.78
CA SER A 95 9.29 -14.41 9.79
C SER A 95 7.89 -14.35 10.37
N ASN A 96 7.16 -13.27 10.12
CA ASN A 96 5.82 -13.05 10.65
C ASN A 96 4.77 -12.96 9.54
N VAL A 97 3.49 -13.13 9.93
CA VAL A 97 2.35 -12.97 9.03
C VAL A 97 2.32 -11.55 8.48
N GLN A 98 2.24 -11.42 7.16
CA GLN A 98 2.00 -10.14 6.50
C GLN A 98 0.61 -10.15 5.87
N LEU A 99 -0.25 -9.25 6.31
CA LEU A 99 -1.64 -9.12 5.86
C LEU A 99 -1.80 -8.90 4.36
N VAL A 100 -0.78 -8.34 3.70
CA VAL A 100 -0.81 -8.04 2.27
C VAL A 100 -0.69 -9.31 1.40
N LYS A 101 -0.22 -10.42 1.96
CA LYS A 101 -0.02 -11.69 1.21
C LYS A 101 -1.16 -12.69 1.36
N GLY A 102 -2.16 -12.41 2.15
CA GLY A 102 -3.30 -13.30 2.38
C GLY A 102 -4.55 -13.00 1.55
N CYS A 103 -4.49 -12.01 0.66
CA CYS A 103 -5.65 -11.55 -0.11
C CYS A 103 -5.63 -12.02 -1.58
N TRP A 104 -4.97 -13.15 -1.88
CA TRP A 104 -4.96 -13.73 -3.22
C TRP A 104 -5.56 -15.10 -3.22
#